data_548728a8990a7e2e3549c793953b1c9c
#
_entry.id   548728a8990a7e2e3549c793953b1c9c
#
_cell.length_a   1.000
_cell.length_b   1.000
_cell.length_c   1.000
_cell.angle_alpha   90.00
_cell.angle_beta   90.00
_cell.angle_gamma   90.00
#
_symmetry.space_group_name_H-M   'P 1'
#
loop_
_entity.id
_entity.type
_entity.pdbx_description
1 polymer ?
#
loop_
_entity_poly.entity_id
_entity_poly.type
_entity_poly.pdbx_seq_one_letter_code
_entity_poly.pdbx_strand_id
1 'polypeptide(L)'
;KNFREVLRAFIRLNEPNTRLIVKATCKQDIDIQLPRVEVINGLISEEKMDEIHHRSDCYVSFSHSEGVGMGAVEAAIRDKPVIITNYGGAPEYIKTPYLIDCELEKLEQDDFLFQKGMEWGKPNFDQLLGFMRDAYEKRVRVMDHAYTRELVGRENVLNEFFLNVIGSHGDETNENRAA
;
A
#
# COMPACT_ATOMS: atom_id res chain seq x y z
N LYS A 1 -8.97 4.58 -3.81
CA LYS A 1 -7.53 4.91 -3.75
C LYS A 1 -7.35 6.35 -4.23
N ASN A 2 -6.96 7.20 -3.34
CA ASN A 2 -6.95 8.66 -3.54
C ASN A 2 -5.71 9.15 -4.34
N PHE A 3 -5.48 8.60 -5.53
CA PHE A 3 -4.30 8.92 -6.34
C PHE A 3 -4.24 10.38 -6.80
N ARG A 4 -5.42 11.06 -6.87
CA ARG A 4 -5.49 12.48 -7.24
C ARG A 4 -4.71 13.36 -6.27
N GLU A 5 -4.75 13.02 -4.99
CA GLU A 5 -3.99 13.74 -3.97
C GLU A 5 -2.49 13.46 -4.06
N VAL A 6 -2.09 12.22 -4.43
CA VAL A 6 -0.69 11.91 -4.73
C VAL A 6 -0.20 12.73 -5.92
N LEU A 7 -1.00 12.82 -6.98
CA LEU A 7 -0.69 13.66 -8.14
C LEU A 7 -0.57 15.14 -7.76
N ARG A 8 -1.51 15.64 -6.92
CA ARG A 8 -1.46 17.02 -6.41
C ARG A 8 -0.20 17.28 -5.58
N ALA A 9 0.18 16.33 -4.71
CA ALA A 9 1.41 16.42 -3.93
C ALA A 9 2.65 16.41 -4.83
N PHE A 10 2.69 15.55 -5.85
CA PHE A 10 3.77 15.51 -6.83
C PHE A 10 3.94 16.83 -7.60
N ILE A 11 2.82 17.42 -8.04
CA ILE A 11 2.83 18.74 -8.71
C ILE A 11 3.35 19.83 -7.75
N ARG A 12 2.94 19.80 -6.47
CA ARG A 12 3.41 20.75 -5.44
C ARG A 12 4.86 20.55 -5.05
N LEU A 13 5.32 19.30 -5.03
CA LEU A 13 6.72 18.96 -4.79
C LEU A 13 7.63 19.64 -5.82
N ASN A 14 7.21 19.61 -7.08
CA ASN A 14 7.81 20.31 -8.23
C ASN A 14 9.32 20.13 -8.41
N GLU A 15 9.86 19.00 -8.04
CA GLU A 15 11.29 18.71 -8.17
C GLU A 15 11.62 18.23 -9.59
N PRO A 16 12.56 18.90 -10.30
CA PRO A 16 12.78 18.65 -11.74
C PRO A 16 13.29 17.26 -12.06
N ASN A 17 14.00 16.63 -11.13
CA ASN A 17 14.60 15.29 -11.29
C ASN A 17 13.71 14.17 -10.77
N THR A 18 12.41 14.42 -10.62
CA THR A 18 11.45 13.42 -10.17
C THR A 18 10.49 13.02 -11.29
N ARG A 19 9.98 11.80 -11.23
CA ARG A 19 8.92 11.27 -12.09
C ARG A 19 7.90 10.54 -11.25
N LEU A 20 6.64 10.71 -11.58
CA LEU A 20 5.54 9.91 -10.99
C LEU A 20 5.12 8.83 -12.01
N ILE A 21 5.19 7.57 -11.62
CA ILE A 21 4.63 6.45 -12.37
C ILE A 21 3.31 6.06 -11.71
N VAL A 22 2.23 6.11 -12.49
CA VAL A 22 0.88 5.73 -12.07
C VAL A 22 0.51 4.43 -12.77
N LYS A 23 0.49 3.32 -12.03
CA LYS A 23 -0.05 2.05 -12.51
C LYS A 23 -1.53 1.94 -12.15
N ALA A 24 -2.39 1.80 -13.13
CA ALA A 24 -3.83 1.76 -12.95
C ALA A 24 -4.44 0.50 -13.59
N THR A 25 -5.39 -0.12 -12.86
CA THR A 25 -6.21 -1.23 -13.36
C THR A 25 -7.67 -0.88 -13.08
N CYS A 26 -8.23 0.04 -13.86
CA CYS A 26 -9.61 0.52 -13.74
C CYS A 26 -10.36 0.27 -15.04
N LYS A 27 -11.70 0.37 -14.96
CA LYS A 27 -12.58 0.14 -16.14
C LYS A 27 -12.33 1.14 -17.28
N GLN A 28 -11.90 2.34 -16.93
CA GLN A 28 -11.56 3.39 -17.90
C GLN A 28 -10.09 3.74 -17.74
N ASP A 29 -9.41 3.92 -18.85
CA ASP A 29 -8.04 4.35 -18.86
C ASP A 29 -7.90 5.74 -18.23
N ILE A 30 -6.84 5.91 -17.46
CA ILE A 30 -6.46 7.21 -16.92
C ILE A 30 -5.64 7.92 -17.99
N ASP A 31 -6.10 9.08 -18.43
CA ASP A 31 -5.36 9.97 -19.35
C ASP A 31 -4.88 11.20 -18.58
N ILE A 32 -3.57 11.29 -18.36
CA ILE A 32 -2.91 12.43 -17.70
C ILE A 32 -1.77 12.89 -18.59
N GLN A 33 -1.93 14.07 -19.18
CA GLN A 33 -0.93 14.72 -20.02
C GLN A 33 -0.15 15.78 -19.23
N LEU A 34 0.67 15.33 -18.28
CA LEU A 34 1.49 16.20 -17.45
C LEU A 34 2.98 15.86 -17.60
N PRO A 35 3.87 16.86 -17.60
CA PRO A 35 5.31 16.61 -17.57
C PRO A 35 5.72 15.72 -16.39
N ARG A 36 6.60 14.77 -16.65
CA ARG A 36 7.16 13.87 -15.62
C ARG A 36 6.12 12.93 -14.97
N VAL A 37 4.94 12.78 -15.57
CA VAL A 37 3.94 11.77 -15.17
C VAL A 37 3.83 10.71 -16.27
N GLU A 38 4.04 9.47 -15.90
CA GLU A 38 3.88 8.29 -16.75
C GLU A 38 2.70 7.47 -16.26
N VAL A 39 1.74 7.19 -17.14
CA VAL A 39 0.56 6.36 -16.80
C VAL A 39 0.64 5.03 -17.53
N ILE A 40 0.49 3.94 -16.79
CA ILE A 40 0.47 2.58 -17.30
C ILE A 40 -0.90 1.99 -16.97
N ASN A 41 -1.76 1.90 -17.97
CA ASN A 41 -3.11 1.37 -17.83
C ASN A 41 -3.18 -0.14 -18.09
N GLY A 42 -4.21 -0.77 -17.55
CA GLY A 42 -4.55 -2.16 -17.79
C GLY A 42 -3.74 -3.17 -16.99
N LEU A 43 -3.93 -4.44 -17.29
CA LEU A 43 -3.14 -5.53 -16.71
C LEU A 43 -1.78 -5.61 -17.41
N ILE A 44 -0.75 -5.88 -16.66
CA ILE A 44 0.62 -6.07 -17.15
C ILE A 44 1.18 -7.37 -16.59
N SER A 45 2.25 -7.89 -17.20
CA SER A 45 2.94 -9.07 -16.70
C SER A 45 3.74 -8.80 -15.43
N GLU A 46 4.13 -9.87 -14.73
CA GLU A 46 4.96 -9.77 -13.52
C GLU A 46 6.32 -9.12 -13.83
N GLU A 47 6.94 -9.48 -14.96
CA GLU A 47 8.20 -8.89 -15.39
C GLU A 47 8.08 -7.38 -15.59
N LYS A 48 6.95 -6.92 -16.14
CA LYS A 48 6.70 -5.48 -16.32
C LYS A 48 6.45 -4.79 -15.00
N MET A 49 5.82 -5.45 -14.05
CA MET A 49 5.65 -4.93 -12.69
C MET A 49 7.01 -4.81 -11.99
N ASP A 50 7.86 -5.82 -12.11
CA ASP A 50 9.22 -5.79 -11.58
C ASP A 50 10.06 -4.65 -12.19
N GLU A 51 9.94 -4.41 -13.50
CA GLU A 51 10.57 -3.27 -14.17
C GLU A 51 10.13 -1.93 -13.55
N ILE A 52 8.82 -1.77 -13.27
CA ILE A 52 8.29 -0.56 -12.62
C ILE A 52 8.92 -0.38 -11.24
N HIS A 53 8.96 -1.44 -10.43
CA HIS A 53 9.59 -1.39 -9.12
C HIS A 53 11.09 -1.07 -9.20
N HIS A 54 11.80 -1.66 -10.16
CA HIS A 54 13.22 -1.35 -10.38
C HIS A 54 13.48 0.12 -10.73
N ARG A 55 12.61 0.71 -11.55
CA ARG A 55 12.70 2.11 -11.97
C ARG A 55 12.28 3.09 -10.88
N SER A 56 11.58 2.61 -9.85
CA SER A 56 11.03 3.44 -8.79
C SER A 56 11.96 3.50 -7.58
N ASP A 57 12.12 4.67 -7.01
CA ASP A 57 12.90 4.89 -5.79
C ASP A 57 12.03 4.86 -4.53
N CYS A 58 10.72 5.08 -4.65
CA CYS A 58 9.78 5.13 -3.53
C CYS A 58 8.36 4.76 -4.00
N TYR A 59 7.63 4.06 -3.16
CA TYR A 59 6.20 3.78 -3.34
C TYR A 59 5.36 4.75 -2.50
N VAL A 60 4.27 5.24 -3.09
CA VAL A 60 3.38 6.20 -2.42
C VAL A 60 1.94 5.75 -2.55
N SER A 61 1.22 5.63 -1.43
CA SER A 61 -0.22 5.42 -1.36
C SER A 61 -0.86 6.38 -0.36
N PHE A 62 -1.96 7.00 -0.77
CA PHE A 62 -2.75 7.94 0.04
C PHE A 62 -4.19 7.49 0.12
N SER A 63 -4.39 6.21 0.41
CA SER A 63 -5.70 5.57 0.42
C SER A 63 -6.49 5.92 1.67
N HIS A 64 -7.81 6.07 1.53
CA HIS A 64 -8.74 6.21 2.64
C HIS A 64 -8.89 4.91 3.44
N SER A 65 -8.75 3.77 2.79
CA SER A 65 -8.77 2.44 3.40
C SER A 65 -8.07 1.43 2.49
N GLU A 66 -7.34 0.52 3.09
CA GLU A 66 -6.71 -0.63 2.44
C GLU A 66 -6.86 -1.87 3.33
N GLY A 67 -7.10 -3.03 2.72
CA GLY A 67 -6.96 -4.29 3.42
C GLY A 67 -5.49 -4.60 3.67
N VAL A 68 -4.83 -5.25 2.72
CA VAL A 68 -3.39 -5.57 2.81
C VAL A 68 -2.50 -4.47 2.22
N GLY A 69 -2.98 -3.78 1.17
CA GLY A 69 -2.15 -2.81 0.45
C GLY A 69 -1.09 -3.49 -0.43
N MET A 70 -1.48 -4.45 -1.26
CA MET A 70 -0.56 -5.30 -2.05
C MET A 70 0.57 -4.55 -2.73
N GLY A 71 0.28 -3.43 -3.41
CA GLY A 71 1.34 -2.66 -4.07
C GLY A 71 2.38 -2.07 -3.10
N ALA A 72 1.97 -1.76 -1.87
CA ALA A 72 2.90 -1.32 -0.83
C ALA A 72 3.75 -2.49 -0.31
N VAL A 73 3.14 -3.68 -0.13
CA VAL A 73 3.85 -4.90 0.25
C VAL A 73 4.86 -5.29 -0.84
N GLU A 74 4.46 -5.26 -2.11
CA GLU A 74 5.35 -5.54 -3.26
C GLU A 74 6.55 -4.60 -3.31
N ALA A 75 6.37 -3.33 -2.98
CA ALA A 75 7.47 -2.37 -2.87
C ALA A 75 8.35 -2.65 -1.64
N ALA A 76 7.74 -2.95 -0.49
CA ALA A 76 8.44 -3.22 0.75
C ALA A 76 9.34 -4.48 0.66
N ILE A 77 8.85 -5.59 0.10
CA ILE A 77 9.68 -6.80 -0.08
C ILE A 77 10.88 -6.59 -1.03
N ARG A 78 10.88 -5.50 -1.79
CA ARG A 78 11.99 -5.04 -2.64
C ARG A 78 12.82 -3.92 -2.00
N ASP A 79 12.67 -3.75 -0.69
CA ASP A 79 13.39 -2.75 0.12
C ASP A 79 13.20 -1.30 -0.36
N LYS A 80 12.08 -1.01 -1.01
CA LYS A 80 11.77 0.37 -1.40
C LYS A 80 11.20 1.14 -0.21
N PRO A 81 11.53 2.43 -0.05
CA PRO A 81 10.80 3.32 0.85
C PRO A 81 9.32 3.32 0.52
N VAL A 82 8.47 3.22 1.54
CA VAL A 82 7.02 3.14 1.39
C VAL A 82 6.36 4.23 2.21
N ILE A 83 5.62 5.12 1.54
CA ILE A 83 4.79 6.16 2.14
C ILE A 83 3.34 5.70 2.05
N ILE A 84 2.68 5.47 3.18
CA ILE A 84 1.30 4.95 3.25
C ILE A 84 0.49 5.63 4.34
N THR A 85 -0.83 5.59 4.20
CA THR A 85 -1.75 6.02 5.24
C THR A 85 -1.69 5.08 6.44
N ASN A 86 -1.62 5.64 7.64
CA ASN A 86 -1.67 4.90 8.91
C ASN A 86 -3.12 4.52 9.28
N TYR A 87 -3.79 3.78 8.39
CA TYR A 87 -5.17 3.32 8.59
C TYR A 87 -5.47 2.08 7.74
N GLY A 88 -6.31 1.19 8.29
CA GLY A 88 -6.60 -0.10 7.66
C GLY A 88 -5.49 -1.12 7.92
N GLY A 89 -5.43 -2.18 7.12
CA GLY A 89 -4.51 -3.29 7.34
C GLY A 89 -3.07 -3.08 6.87
N ALA A 90 -2.81 -2.15 5.93
CA ALA A 90 -1.47 -1.98 5.38
C ALA A 90 -0.38 -1.71 6.44
N PRO A 91 -0.60 -0.90 7.51
CA PRO A 91 0.39 -0.69 8.57
C PRO A 91 0.71 -1.92 9.42
N GLU A 92 -0.12 -2.96 9.36
CA GLU A 92 0.15 -4.24 10.02
C GLU A 92 1.27 -5.01 9.31
N TYR A 93 1.32 -4.89 7.99
CA TYR A 93 2.30 -5.57 7.13
C TYR A 93 3.58 -4.77 6.93
N ILE A 94 3.52 -3.44 7.05
CA ILE A 94 4.62 -2.56 6.66
C ILE A 94 5.00 -1.66 7.82
N LYS A 95 6.23 -1.78 8.28
CA LYS A 95 6.83 -0.86 9.24
C LYS A 95 7.68 0.15 8.49
N THR A 96 7.24 1.41 8.51
CA THR A 96 7.92 2.52 7.84
C THR A 96 7.82 3.78 8.70
N PRO A 97 8.82 4.66 8.69
CA PRO A 97 8.73 5.97 9.34
C PRO A 97 7.81 6.94 8.57
N TYR A 98 7.36 6.57 7.37
CA TYR A 98 6.53 7.40 6.49
C TYR A 98 5.05 7.00 6.58
N LEU A 99 4.54 6.81 7.80
CA LEU A 99 3.12 6.59 8.07
C LEU A 99 2.40 7.94 8.15
N ILE A 100 1.46 8.16 7.24
CA ILE A 100 0.66 9.38 7.17
C ILE A 100 -0.49 9.26 8.17
N ASP A 101 -0.53 10.13 9.17
CA ASP A 101 -1.63 10.18 10.12
C ASP A 101 -2.96 10.48 9.43
N CYS A 102 -4.02 9.94 9.96
CA CYS A 102 -5.35 10.21 9.45
C CYS A 102 -6.37 10.38 10.59
N GLU A 103 -7.37 11.21 10.33
CA GLU A 103 -8.58 11.34 11.12
C GLU A 103 -9.68 10.46 10.53
N LEU A 104 -10.70 10.11 11.31
CA LEU A 104 -11.89 9.45 10.78
C LEU A 104 -12.84 10.50 10.20
N GLU A 105 -13.37 10.22 9.03
CA GLU A 105 -14.35 11.05 8.34
C GLU A 105 -15.55 10.22 7.94
N LYS A 106 -16.76 10.73 8.22
CA LYS A 106 -18.00 10.09 7.77
C LYS A 106 -18.28 10.42 6.32
N LEU A 107 -18.67 9.40 5.56
CA LEU A 107 -19.07 9.58 4.18
C LEU A 107 -20.44 10.29 4.10
N GLU A 108 -20.50 11.34 3.30
CA GLU A 108 -21.73 12.05 3.00
C GLU A 108 -22.58 11.39 1.89
N GLN A 109 -21.94 10.53 1.09
CA GLN A 109 -22.54 9.78 -0.02
C GLN A 109 -21.87 8.41 -0.17
N ASP A 110 -22.49 7.51 -0.91
CA ASP A 110 -21.90 6.21 -1.21
C ASP A 110 -20.67 6.37 -2.10
N ASP A 111 -19.60 5.62 -1.80
CA ASP A 111 -18.39 5.54 -2.60
C ASP A 111 -17.90 4.10 -2.69
N PHE A 112 -18.02 3.50 -3.86
CA PHE A 112 -17.63 2.13 -4.19
C PHE A 112 -18.18 1.09 -3.19
N LEU A 113 -17.36 0.62 -2.23
CA LEU A 113 -17.76 -0.35 -1.21
C LEU A 113 -18.27 0.30 0.09
N PHE A 114 -18.13 1.60 0.22
CA PHE A 114 -18.49 2.33 1.43
C PHE A 114 -19.84 3.01 1.24
N GLN A 115 -20.74 2.83 2.20
CA GLN A 115 -22.05 3.46 2.20
C GLN A 115 -22.02 4.79 2.97
N LYS A 116 -22.92 5.69 2.61
CA LYS A 116 -23.17 6.92 3.36
C LYS A 116 -23.30 6.63 4.85
N GLY A 117 -22.59 7.40 5.66
CA GLY A 117 -22.57 7.26 7.13
C GLY A 117 -21.50 6.30 7.67
N MET A 118 -20.88 5.48 6.82
CA MET A 118 -19.66 4.74 7.20
C MET A 118 -18.49 5.72 7.38
N GLU A 119 -17.49 5.27 8.13
CA GLU A 119 -16.26 6.03 8.37
C GLU A 119 -15.08 5.42 7.60
N TRP A 120 -14.21 6.28 7.14
CA TRP A 120 -12.92 5.92 6.56
C TRP A 120 -11.82 6.87 7.03
N GLY A 121 -10.56 6.53 6.73
CA GLY A 121 -9.45 7.41 7.05
C GLY A 121 -9.40 8.64 6.12
N LYS A 122 -9.21 9.81 6.71
CA LYS A 122 -8.88 11.07 6.02
C LYS A 122 -7.41 11.38 6.27
N PRO A 123 -6.51 10.96 5.37
CA PRO A 123 -5.07 11.13 5.59
C PRO A 123 -4.64 12.59 5.47
N ASN A 124 -3.58 12.93 6.20
CA ASN A 124 -3.02 14.27 6.26
C ASN A 124 -2.19 14.58 5.00
N PHE A 125 -2.65 15.53 4.19
CA PHE A 125 -2.02 15.90 2.94
C PHE A 125 -0.65 16.58 3.12
N ASP A 126 -0.47 17.39 4.16
CA ASP A 126 0.79 18.09 4.38
C ASP A 126 1.89 17.11 4.82
N GLN A 127 1.54 16.06 5.56
CA GLN A 127 2.47 14.96 5.85
C GLN A 127 2.85 14.17 4.58
N LEU A 128 1.89 13.89 3.69
CA LEU A 128 2.21 13.27 2.39
C LEU A 128 3.27 14.08 1.65
N LEU A 129 3.04 15.38 1.48
CA LEU A 129 3.97 16.27 0.79
C LEU A 129 5.32 16.36 1.51
N GLY A 130 5.30 16.42 2.84
CA GLY A 130 6.50 16.43 3.68
C GLY A 130 7.33 15.14 3.52
N PHE A 131 6.69 13.98 3.57
CA PHE A 131 7.38 12.69 3.41
C PHE A 131 7.93 12.48 1.99
N MET A 132 7.19 12.90 0.96
CA MET A 132 7.70 12.86 -0.42
C MET A 132 8.94 13.75 -0.58
N ARG A 133 8.93 14.94 0.04
CA ARG A 133 10.10 15.86 0.05
C ARG A 133 11.26 15.25 0.82
N ASP A 134 11.01 14.71 2.01
CA ASP A 134 12.02 14.08 2.84
C ASP A 134 12.72 12.92 2.12
N ALA A 135 11.93 12.03 1.51
CA ALA A 135 12.46 10.92 0.72
C ALA A 135 13.33 11.39 -0.46
N TYR A 136 12.93 12.48 -1.12
CA TYR A 136 13.69 13.08 -2.22
C TYR A 136 14.99 13.74 -1.73
N GLU A 137 14.92 14.62 -0.73
CA GLU A 137 16.07 15.39 -0.22
C GLU A 137 17.12 14.49 0.43
N LYS A 138 16.68 13.52 1.21
CA LYS A 138 17.57 12.53 1.85
C LYS A 138 18.04 11.44 0.90
N ARG A 139 17.53 11.41 -0.33
CA ARG A 139 17.82 10.38 -1.34
C ARG A 139 17.63 8.97 -0.79
N VAL A 140 16.56 8.76 -0.03
CA VAL A 140 16.21 7.44 0.51
C VAL A 140 15.79 6.56 -0.64
N ARG A 141 16.55 5.51 -0.94
CA ARG A 141 16.29 4.58 -2.06
C ARG A 141 16.13 3.15 -1.60
N VAL A 142 16.59 2.87 -0.41
CA VAL A 142 16.53 1.53 0.21
C VAL A 142 16.06 1.70 1.65
N MET A 143 15.16 0.83 2.07
CA MET A 143 14.66 0.76 3.45
C MET A 143 14.55 -0.70 3.84
N ASP A 144 15.02 -1.06 5.04
CA ASP A 144 14.90 -2.43 5.50
C ASP A 144 13.44 -2.76 5.86
N HIS A 145 12.91 -3.77 5.21
CA HIS A 145 11.59 -4.33 5.44
C HIS A 145 11.65 -5.82 5.82
N ALA A 146 12.65 -6.20 6.62
CA ALA A 146 12.79 -7.59 7.08
C ALA A 146 11.50 -8.13 7.71
N TYR A 147 10.84 -7.32 8.53
CA TYR A 147 9.54 -7.66 9.12
C TYR A 147 8.48 -8.03 8.06
N THR A 148 8.35 -7.22 7.02
CA THR A 148 7.38 -7.48 5.93
C THR A 148 7.73 -8.76 5.19
N ARG A 149 9.01 -8.97 4.85
CA ARG A 149 9.46 -10.19 4.15
C ARG A 149 9.21 -11.44 4.97
N GLU A 150 9.46 -11.39 6.26
CA GLU A 150 9.19 -12.51 7.18
C GLU A 150 7.68 -12.79 7.24
N LEU A 151 6.86 -11.75 7.48
CA LEU A 151 5.42 -11.89 7.66
C LEU A 151 4.72 -12.48 6.43
N VAL A 152 5.08 -12.02 5.22
CA VAL A 152 4.47 -12.49 3.97
C VAL A 152 5.24 -13.64 3.32
N GLY A 153 6.31 -14.11 3.94
CA GLY A 153 7.10 -15.25 3.48
C GLY A 153 6.29 -16.53 3.41
N ARG A 154 6.49 -17.31 2.35
CA ARG A 154 5.71 -18.54 2.09
C ARG A 154 5.69 -19.49 3.29
N GLU A 155 6.83 -19.66 3.95
CA GLU A 155 6.95 -20.56 5.11
C GLU A 155 6.09 -20.07 6.27
N ASN A 156 6.14 -18.78 6.59
CA ASN A 156 5.34 -18.21 7.66
C ASN A 156 3.84 -18.31 7.35
N VAL A 157 3.43 -17.96 6.15
CA VAL A 157 2.01 -18.04 5.72
C VAL A 157 1.52 -19.50 5.79
N LEU A 158 2.31 -20.47 5.38
CA LEU A 158 1.95 -21.88 5.48
C LEU A 158 1.87 -22.36 6.93
N ASN A 159 2.83 -21.98 7.78
CA ASN A 159 2.82 -22.34 9.19
C ASN A 159 1.59 -21.78 9.91
N GLU A 160 1.29 -20.50 9.70
CA GLU A 160 0.07 -19.87 10.26
C GLU A 160 -1.21 -20.55 9.74
N PHE A 161 -1.26 -20.91 8.46
CA PHE A 161 -2.39 -21.66 7.91
C PHE A 161 -2.55 -23.02 8.59
N PHE A 162 -1.47 -23.80 8.74
CA PHE A 162 -1.52 -25.10 9.38
C PHE A 162 -1.89 -25.02 10.86
N LEU A 163 -1.34 -24.05 11.59
CA LEU A 163 -1.65 -23.86 13.01
C LEU A 163 -3.11 -23.46 13.24
N ASN A 164 -3.62 -22.53 12.44
CA ASN A 164 -4.95 -21.95 12.68
C ASN A 164 -6.09 -22.73 11.99
N VAL A 165 -5.82 -23.45 10.92
CA VAL A 165 -6.86 -24.17 10.15
C VAL A 165 -6.85 -25.67 10.40
N ILE A 166 -5.68 -26.30 10.50
CA ILE A 166 -5.54 -27.74 10.66
C ILE A 166 -5.38 -28.13 12.13
N GLY A 167 -4.60 -27.36 12.91
CA GLY A 167 -4.38 -27.61 14.33
C GLY A 167 -5.64 -27.51 15.18
N SER A 168 -6.56 -26.59 14.86
CA SER A 168 -7.83 -26.43 15.56
C SER A 168 -8.81 -27.58 15.38
N HIS A 169 -8.62 -28.47 14.41
CA HIS A 169 -9.45 -29.66 14.18
C HIS A 169 -8.90 -30.91 14.90
N GLY A 170 -7.70 -30.85 15.49
CA GLY A 170 -7.08 -31.99 16.20
C GLY A 170 -7.59 -32.22 17.62
N ASP A 171 -8.07 -31.17 18.30
CA ASP A 171 -8.49 -31.27 19.71
C ASP A 171 -9.94 -31.73 19.91
N GLU A 172 -10.82 -31.57 18.92
CA GLU A 172 -12.24 -31.98 19.07
C GLU A 172 -12.49 -33.50 18.94
N THR A 173 -11.52 -34.29 18.47
CA THR A 173 -11.73 -35.71 18.22
C THR A 173 -11.33 -36.63 19.38
N ASN A 174 -10.69 -36.14 20.44
CA ASN A 174 -10.23 -36.98 21.55
C ASN A 174 -11.14 -36.97 22.79
N GLU A 175 -12.13 -36.11 22.93
CA GLU A 175 -13.03 -36.12 24.09
C GLU A 175 -14.22 -37.08 23.95
N ASN A 176 -14.51 -37.64 22.76
CA ASN A 176 -15.64 -38.55 22.53
C ASN A 176 -15.29 -40.04 22.50
N ARG A 177 -14.12 -40.46 22.97
CA ARG A 177 -13.74 -41.88 23.03
C ARG A 177 -13.55 -42.46 24.45
N ALA A 178 -13.94 -41.71 25.48
CA ALA A 178 -13.94 -42.20 26.85
C ALA A 178 -15.29 -41.99 27.54
N ALA A 179 -16.33 -42.69 27.05
CA ALA A 179 -17.61 -42.91 27.75
C ALA A 179 -18.18 -44.27 27.36
#